data_271fc2bb732a8d6b63b6d4d9c31bf65a
#
_entry.id   271fc2bb732a8d6b63b6d4d9c31bf65a
#
_cell.length_a   1.000
_cell.length_b   1.000
_cell.length_c   1.000
_cell.angle_alpha   90.00
_cell.angle_beta   90.00
_cell.angle_gamma   90.00
#
_symmetry.space_group_name_H-M   'P 1'
#
loop_
_entity.id
_entity.type
_entity.pdbx_description
1 polymer ?
#
loop_
_entity_poly.entity_id
_entity_poly.type
_entity_poly.pdbx_seq_one_letter_code
_entity_poly.pdbx_strand_id
1 'polypeptide(L)'
;TAYVILNGDIMNTAIKDSVSDVYGETMNPREQLRYAKKIFEPIADRILAIVRGNHEVRIAKATGIDTCEILAGYLGVYYAGDEALLKLRFGRRPNNGKPVTYIIYATHGWGGGRTSGAKVNNLQRLADIVLADVYIGSHTHFMTAHQDMIAVPDERNRKVPLRKRTFVSSGAFLDRGGYAVRKGYPYAKLGSPRIRLDPSRKDCHVSI
;
A
#
# COMPACT_ATOMS: atom_id res chain seq x y z
N THR A 1 -11.05 -12.33 10.45
CA THR A 1 -11.46 -10.98 10.00
C THR A 1 -10.39 -10.45 9.06
N ALA A 2 -10.78 -9.86 7.93
CA ALA A 2 -9.88 -9.22 6.98
C ALA A 2 -9.98 -7.70 7.12
N TYR A 3 -8.85 -7.02 6.99
CA TYR A 3 -8.74 -5.56 6.94
C TYR A 3 -8.02 -5.15 5.66
N VAL A 4 -8.17 -3.89 5.27
CA VAL A 4 -7.66 -3.34 4.02
C VAL A 4 -6.85 -2.07 4.31
N ILE A 5 -5.78 -1.86 3.54
CA ILE A 5 -5.10 -0.57 3.41
C ILE A 5 -5.31 -0.15 1.96
N LEU A 6 -5.90 1.01 1.74
CA LEU A 6 -6.00 1.62 0.42
C LEU A 6 -4.69 2.39 0.17
N ASN A 7 -3.83 1.81 -0.69
CA ASN A 7 -2.42 2.22 -0.79
C ASN A 7 -2.13 3.08 -2.03
N GLY A 8 -2.97 4.07 -2.28
CA GLY A 8 -2.83 5.06 -3.34
C GLY A 8 -3.25 4.58 -4.74
N ASP A 9 -3.34 5.54 -5.65
CA ASP A 9 -3.87 5.36 -7.01
C ASP A 9 -5.24 4.65 -7.00
N ILE A 10 -6.09 5.06 -6.07
CA ILE A 10 -7.46 4.56 -5.91
C ILE A 10 -8.32 5.02 -7.09
N MET A 11 -8.00 6.20 -7.60
CA MET A 11 -8.68 6.85 -8.71
C MET A 11 -7.66 7.27 -9.77
N ASN A 12 -8.01 7.17 -11.04
CA ASN A 12 -7.08 7.63 -12.09
C ASN A 12 -6.92 9.16 -12.11
N THR A 13 -7.99 9.90 -11.83
CA THR A 13 -7.98 11.38 -11.73
C THR A 13 -7.23 12.06 -12.87
N ALA A 14 -7.43 11.60 -14.12
CA ALA A 14 -6.79 12.20 -15.28
C ALA A 14 -7.24 13.65 -15.49
N ILE A 15 -6.27 14.53 -15.70
CA ILE A 15 -6.45 15.94 -16.05
C ILE A 15 -5.64 16.27 -17.32
N LYS A 16 -5.81 17.46 -17.87
CA LYS A 16 -5.20 17.88 -19.13
C LYS A 16 -3.70 17.58 -19.22
N ASP A 17 -2.97 17.77 -18.13
CA ASP A 17 -1.52 17.56 -18.07
C ASP A 17 -1.12 16.12 -17.69
N SER A 18 -2.09 15.21 -17.62
CA SER A 18 -1.82 13.80 -17.34
C SER A 18 -1.25 13.09 -18.54
N VAL A 19 -0.42 12.08 -18.29
CA VAL A 19 0.03 11.14 -19.32
C VAL A 19 -1.12 10.24 -19.78
N SER A 20 -2.13 10.05 -18.93
CA SER A 20 -3.37 9.33 -19.26
C SER A 20 -4.21 10.11 -20.26
N ASP A 21 -4.99 9.38 -21.04
CA ASP A 21 -5.92 9.96 -22.01
C ASP A 21 -7.18 10.47 -21.30
N VAL A 22 -7.24 11.78 -21.08
CA VAL A 22 -8.39 12.43 -20.41
C VAL A 22 -9.70 12.21 -21.17
N TYR A 23 -9.62 12.18 -22.50
CA TYR A 23 -10.81 12.00 -23.34
C TYR A 23 -11.28 10.54 -23.42
N GLY A 24 -10.44 9.60 -23.03
CA GLY A 24 -10.77 8.17 -22.92
C GLY A 24 -11.35 7.77 -21.56
N GLU A 25 -11.41 8.70 -20.59
CA GLU A 25 -11.96 8.42 -19.26
C GLU A 25 -13.49 8.29 -19.31
N THR A 26 -14.02 7.25 -18.71
CA THR A 26 -15.48 7.03 -18.61
C THR A 26 -16.12 7.85 -17.49
N MET A 27 -15.32 8.34 -16.53
CA MET A 27 -15.75 9.14 -15.39
C MET A 27 -14.75 10.28 -15.16
N ASN A 28 -15.25 11.49 -14.93
CA ASN A 28 -14.41 12.59 -14.48
C ASN A 28 -13.97 12.40 -13.01
N PRO A 29 -12.97 13.15 -12.49
CA PRO A 29 -12.44 12.96 -11.14
C PRO A 29 -13.49 13.01 -10.03
N ARG A 30 -14.52 13.86 -10.14
CA ARG A 30 -15.62 13.94 -9.17
C ARG A 30 -16.49 12.69 -9.18
N GLU A 31 -16.74 12.14 -10.36
CA GLU A 31 -17.51 10.89 -10.51
C GLU A 31 -16.71 9.71 -9.98
N GLN A 32 -15.40 9.65 -10.23
CA GLN A 32 -14.50 8.65 -9.69
C GLN A 32 -14.51 8.68 -8.15
N LEU A 33 -14.46 9.87 -7.53
CA LEU A 33 -14.53 10.01 -6.07
C LEU A 33 -15.87 9.48 -5.50
N ARG A 34 -16.99 9.80 -6.15
CA ARG A 34 -18.31 9.27 -5.75
C ARG A 34 -18.40 7.75 -5.90
N TYR A 35 -17.82 7.24 -6.96
CA TYR A 35 -17.77 5.80 -7.23
C TYR A 35 -16.87 5.07 -6.23
N ALA A 36 -15.70 5.61 -5.90
CA ALA A 36 -14.82 5.10 -4.86
C ALA A 36 -15.53 5.05 -3.50
N LYS A 37 -16.24 6.14 -3.10
CA LYS A 37 -17.07 6.12 -1.90
C LYS A 37 -18.05 4.95 -1.92
N LYS A 38 -18.83 4.79 -2.99
CA LYS A 38 -19.83 3.71 -3.12
C LYS A 38 -19.23 2.31 -2.97
N ILE A 39 -18.02 2.08 -3.54
CA ILE A 39 -17.34 0.78 -3.47
C ILE A 39 -16.84 0.48 -2.05
N PHE A 40 -16.26 1.48 -1.38
CA PHE A 40 -15.57 1.26 -0.10
C PHE A 40 -16.47 1.46 1.13
N GLU A 41 -17.59 2.16 1.02
CA GLU A 41 -18.53 2.38 2.12
C GLU A 41 -19.00 1.09 2.81
N PRO A 42 -19.30 -0.01 2.10
CA PRO A 42 -19.72 -1.28 2.74
C PRO A 42 -18.62 -1.96 3.59
N ILE A 43 -17.37 -1.55 3.43
CA ILE A 43 -16.22 -2.11 4.16
C ILE A 43 -15.44 -1.04 4.94
N ALA A 44 -16.00 0.14 5.14
CA ALA A 44 -15.33 1.26 5.78
C ALA A 44 -14.80 0.90 7.18
N ASP A 45 -15.54 0.10 7.96
CA ASP A 45 -15.16 -0.42 9.27
C ASP A 45 -13.91 -1.34 9.24
N ARG A 46 -13.46 -1.72 8.07
CA ARG A 46 -12.32 -2.61 7.84
C ARG A 46 -11.14 -1.92 7.16
N ILE A 47 -11.28 -0.66 6.80
CA ILE A 47 -10.20 0.13 6.23
C ILE A 47 -9.33 0.69 7.34
N LEU A 48 -8.07 0.25 7.41
CA LEU A 48 -7.12 0.68 8.44
C LEU A 48 -6.53 2.06 8.14
N ALA A 49 -6.30 2.34 6.87
CA ALA A 49 -5.75 3.62 6.42
C ALA A 49 -5.99 3.82 4.92
N ILE A 50 -6.05 5.09 4.51
CA ILE A 50 -5.92 5.53 3.13
C ILE A 50 -4.60 6.29 2.99
N VAL A 51 -3.76 5.81 2.07
CA VAL A 51 -2.55 6.49 1.61
C VAL A 51 -2.84 7.04 0.23
N ARG A 52 -2.37 8.24 -0.10
CA ARG A 52 -2.56 8.80 -1.45
C ARG A 52 -1.48 8.31 -2.41
N GLY A 53 -1.84 8.20 -3.69
CA GLY A 53 -0.93 7.88 -4.76
C GLY A 53 -0.57 9.10 -5.61
N ASN A 54 0.27 8.88 -6.62
CA ASN A 54 0.68 9.97 -7.51
C ASN A 54 -0.47 10.47 -8.41
N HIS A 55 -1.49 9.67 -8.65
CA HIS A 55 -2.67 10.08 -9.41
C HIS A 55 -3.48 11.11 -8.62
N GLU A 56 -3.72 10.90 -7.34
CA GLU A 56 -4.42 11.85 -6.48
C GLU A 56 -3.58 13.10 -6.20
N VAL A 57 -2.26 12.94 -6.01
CA VAL A 57 -1.32 14.08 -5.85
C VAL A 57 -1.38 15.03 -7.05
N ARG A 58 -1.65 14.52 -8.25
CA ARG A 58 -1.80 15.33 -9.45
C ARG A 58 -2.94 16.35 -9.32
N ILE A 59 -4.11 15.91 -8.82
CA ILE A 59 -5.24 16.80 -8.54
C ILE A 59 -4.87 17.79 -7.43
N ALA A 60 -4.28 17.30 -6.34
CA ALA A 60 -3.91 18.16 -5.22
C ALA A 60 -2.96 19.28 -5.63
N LYS A 61 -1.98 18.99 -6.50
CA LYS A 61 -1.07 20.01 -7.04
C LYS A 61 -1.78 21.03 -7.95
N ALA A 62 -2.76 20.60 -8.73
CA ALA A 62 -3.46 21.47 -9.67
C ALA A 62 -4.54 22.32 -9.01
N THR A 63 -5.14 21.87 -7.91
CA THR A 63 -6.35 22.48 -7.36
C THR A 63 -6.27 22.80 -5.86
N GLY A 64 -5.27 22.28 -5.14
CA GLY A 64 -5.21 22.31 -3.69
C GLY A 64 -6.17 21.33 -2.99
N ILE A 65 -6.83 20.45 -3.75
CA ILE A 65 -7.83 19.50 -3.24
C ILE A 65 -7.27 18.09 -3.25
N ASP A 66 -7.15 17.46 -2.09
CA ASP A 66 -6.75 16.07 -1.95
C ASP A 66 -7.97 15.14 -1.97
N THR A 67 -8.14 14.39 -3.03
CA THR A 67 -9.28 13.49 -3.22
C THR A 67 -9.26 12.29 -2.29
N CYS A 68 -8.08 11.83 -1.83
CA CYS A 68 -7.96 10.77 -0.83
C CYS A 68 -8.38 11.26 0.56
N GLU A 69 -8.04 12.49 0.94
CA GLU A 69 -8.49 13.11 2.19
C GLU A 69 -10.01 13.23 2.22
N ILE A 70 -10.61 13.70 1.11
CA ILE A 70 -12.07 13.79 0.99
C ILE A 70 -12.71 12.39 1.09
N LEU A 71 -12.15 11.39 0.40
CA LEU A 71 -12.65 10.02 0.47
C LEU A 71 -12.60 9.48 1.90
N ALA A 72 -11.49 9.69 2.59
CA ALA A 72 -11.32 9.30 3.99
C ALA A 72 -12.37 9.95 4.90
N GLY A 73 -12.63 11.25 4.71
CA GLY A 73 -13.69 11.98 5.42
C GLY A 73 -15.08 11.40 5.15
N TYR A 74 -15.39 11.05 3.90
CA TYR A 74 -16.68 10.42 3.56
C TYR A 74 -16.87 9.04 4.17
N LEU A 75 -15.79 8.28 4.32
CA LEU A 75 -15.82 6.92 4.87
C LEU A 75 -15.64 6.90 6.41
N GLY A 76 -15.26 8.02 7.02
CA GLY A 76 -14.93 8.07 8.44
C GLY A 76 -13.68 7.25 8.81
N VAL A 77 -12.68 7.14 7.91
CA VAL A 77 -11.49 6.33 8.09
C VAL A 77 -10.23 7.20 8.19
N TYR A 78 -9.14 6.60 8.68
CA TYR A 78 -7.88 7.31 8.86
C TYR A 78 -7.23 7.66 7.53
N TYR A 79 -6.99 8.94 7.30
CA TYR A 79 -6.18 9.45 6.20
C TYR A 79 -4.72 9.61 6.66
N ALA A 80 -3.81 8.94 6.00
CA ALA A 80 -2.40 8.89 6.38
C ALA A 80 -1.48 9.81 5.54
N GLY A 81 -2.01 10.46 4.50
CA GLY A 81 -1.20 11.24 3.57
C GLY A 81 -0.34 10.35 2.68
N ASP A 82 0.98 10.60 2.63
CA ASP A 82 1.90 9.91 1.74
C ASP A 82 2.35 8.53 2.26
N GLU A 83 2.27 8.31 3.58
CA GLU A 83 2.72 7.08 4.22
C GLU A 83 1.94 6.78 5.51
N ALA A 84 1.80 5.51 5.85
CA ALA A 84 1.16 5.05 7.06
C ALA A 84 2.09 4.14 7.87
N LEU A 85 2.24 4.44 9.15
CA LEU A 85 2.89 3.56 10.12
C LEU A 85 1.84 2.99 11.07
N LEU A 86 1.47 1.73 10.87
CA LEU A 86 0.39 1.08 11.61
C LEU A 86 0.96 0.11 12.65
N LYS A 87 0.44 0.18 13.85
CA LYS A 87 0.75 -0.74 14.96
C LYS A 87 -0.44 -1.64 15.21
N LEU A 88 -0.37 -2.90 14.79
CA LEU A 88 -1.41 -3.90 15.01
C LEU A 88 -1.05 -4.78 16.21
N ARG A 89 -1.99 -4.95 17.15
CA ARG A 89 -1.82 -5.74 18.36
C ARG A 89 -2.85 -6.86 18.39
N PHE A 90 -2.36 -8.09 18.55
CA PHE A 90 -3.18 -9.29 18.66
C PHE A 90 -3.13 -9.84 20.09
N GLY A 91 -4.24 -9.96 20.74
CA GLY A 91 -4.50 -10.66 21.98
C GLY A 91 -3.36 -10.72 23.00
N ARG A 92 -3.41 -11.75 23.84
CA ARG A 92 -2.34 -12.09 24.78
C ARG A 92 -1.73 -13.43 24.36
N ARG A 93 -0.40 -13.56 24.43
CA ARG A 93 0.24 -14.86 24.29
C ARG A 93 -0.23 -15.80 25.40
N PRO A 94 -0.47 -17.11 25.12
CA PRO A 94 -1.00 -18.05 26.11
C PRO A 94 -0.22 -18.06 27.43
N ASN A 95 1.09 -17.94 27.39
CA ASN A 95 1.94 -18.15 28.57
C ASN A 95 2.52 -16.88 29.23
N ASN A 96 2.33 -15.67 28.65
CA ASN A 96 2.98 -14.45 29.16
C ASN A 96 2.12 -13.21 29.16
N GLY A 97 0.89 -13.30 28.73
CA GLY A 97 -0.01 -12.16 28.71
C GLY A 97 0.40 -10.99 27.80
N LYS A 98 1.53 -11.06 27.11
CA LYS A 98 1.99 -10.00 26.21
C LYS A 98 1.36 -10.15 24.83
N PRO A 99 0.81 -9.08 24.24
CA PRO A 99 0.24 -9.13 22.88
C PRO A 99 1.33 -9.34 21.84
N VAL A 100 0.98 -10.01 20.74
CA VAL A 100 1.80 -10.01 19.53
C VAL A 100 1.56 -8.69 18.81
N THR A 101 2.62 -7.97 18.52
CA THR A 101 2.53 -6.64 17.88
C THR A 101 3.29 -6.65 16.57
N TYR A 102 2.64 -6.16 15.52
CA TYR A 102 3.25 -5.93 14.22
C TYR A 102 3.30 -4.44 13.93
N ILE A 103 4.43 -4.01 13.39
CA ILE A 103 4.59 -2.69 12.78
C ILE A 103 4.51 -2.86 11.27
N ILE A 104 3.56 -2.18 10.65
CA ILE A 104 3.37 -2.17 9.19
C ILE A 104 3.66 -0.77 8.69
N TYR A 105 4.57 -0.67 7.75
CA TYR A 105 4.83 0.56 7.01
C TYR A 105 4.24 0.43 5.60
N ALA A 106 3.38 1.34 5.23
CA ALA A 106 2.72 1.36 3.93
C ALA A 106 2.90 2.72 3.26
N THR A 107 3.29 2.73 2.01
CA THR A 107 3.36 3.91 1.15
C THR A 107 2.97 3.52 -0.27
N HIS A 108 2.44 4.46 -1.04
CA HIS A 108 2.19 4.18 -2.46
C HIS A 108 3.50 3.80 -3.18
N GLY A 109 4.59 4.41 -2.76
CA GLY A 109 5.91 4.17 -3.34
C GLY A 109 6.19 5.08 -4.53
N TRP A 110 7.32 4.80 -5.17
CA TRP A 110 7.86 5.61 -6.25
C TRP A 110 8.75 4.79 -7.19
N GLY A 111 9.13 5.40 -8.30
CA GLY A 111 10.15 4.88 -9.22
C GLY A 111 9.59 4.31 -10.51
N GLY A 112 10.41 4.32 -11.55
CA GLY A 112 10.06 3.93 -12.92
C GLY A 112 10.82 2.71 -13.45
N GLY A 113 11.38 1.87 -12.58
CA GLY A 113 12.15 0.70 -13.00
C GLY A 113 11.33 -0.27 -13.84
N ARG A 114 11.86 -0.68 -15.01
CA ARG A 114 11.15 -1.60 -15.91
C ARG A 114 11.40 -3.08 -15.61
N THR A 115 12.55 -3.39 -15.01
CA THR A 115 12.90 -4.77 -14.65
C THR A 115 12.34 -5.15 -13.30
N SER A 116 12.06 -6.44 -13.10
CA SER A 116 11.60 -6.97 -11.82
C SER A 116 12.59 -6.69 -10.70
N GLY A 117 13.91 -6.81 -10.96
CA GLY A 117 14.95 -6.50 -9.98
C GLY A 117 14.92 -5.05 -9.52
N ALA A 118 14.77 -4.08 -10.44
CA ALA A 118 14.66 -2.66 -10.07
C ALA A 118 13.43 -2.38 -9.19
N LYS A 119 12.30 -3.04 -9.47
CA LYS A 119 11.06 -2.91 -8.69
C LYS A 119 11.20 -3.50 -7.28
N VAL A 120 11.86 -4.66 -7.16
CA VAL A 120 12.18 -5.27 -5.87
C VAL A 120 13.14 -4.38 -5.06
N ASN A 121 14.19 -3.84 -5.69
CA ASN A 121 15.12 -2.94 -5.03
C ASN A 121 14.43 -1.68 -4.49
N ASN A 122 13.50 -1.08 -5.25
CA ASN A 122 12.72 0.06 -4.78
C ASN A 122 11.87 -0.31 -3.55
N LEU A 123 11.28 -1.50 -3.54
CA LEU A 123 10.50 -1.98 -2.40
C LEU A 123 11.40 -2.21 -1.17
N GLN A 124 12.60 -2.74 -1.33
CA GLN A 124 13.55 -2.96 -0.23
C GLN A 124 14.02 -1.64 0.42
N ARG A 125 14.13 -0.54 -0.36
CA ARG A 125 14.50 0.77 0.17
C ARG A 125 13.52 1.35 1.20
N LEU A 126 12.31 0.81 1.29
CA LEU A 126 11.37 1.20 2.35
C LEU A 126 11.95 0.89 3.74
N ALA A 127 12.83 -0.09 3.85
CA ALA A 127 13.48 -0.44 5.10
C ALA A 127 14.59 0.54 5.54
N ASP A 128 15.02 1.45 4.65
CA ASP A 128 15.95 2.52 4.97
C ASP A 128 15.25 3.67 5.72
N ILE A 129 13.91 3.74 5.63
CA ILE A 129 13.10 4.82 6.23
C ILE A 129 12.77 4.51 7.68
N VAL A 130 12.26 3.30 7.95
CA VAL A 130 11.80 2.90 9.28
C VAL A 130 11.93 1.40 9.48
N LEU A 131 12.21 0.97 10.72
CA LEU A 131 12.21 -0.44 11.06
C LEU A 131 10.78 -0.95 11.29
N ALA A 132 10.27 -1.75 10.35
CA ALA A 132 8.96 -2.38 10.41
C ALA A 132 9.04 -3.91 10.24
N ASP A 133 7.94 -4.60 10.49
CA ASP A 133 7.82 -6.05 10.28
C ASP A 133 7.30 -6.35 8.87
N VAL A 134 6.45 -5.47 8.36
CA VAL A 134 5.86 -5.56 7.02
C VAL A 134 5.97 -4.23 6.32
N TYR A 135 6.48 -4.23 5.11
CA TYR A 135 6.57 -3.07 4.21
C TYR A 135 5.65 -3.30 3.03
N ILE A 136 4.78 -2.34 2.77
CA ILE A 136 3.80 -2.40 1.68
C ILE A 136 4.07 -1.26 0.70
N GLY A 137 4.33 -1.62 -0.54
CA GLY A 137 4.47 -0.69 -1.66
C GLY A 137 3.43 -0.98 -2.76
N SER A 138 3.26 -0.03 -3.68
CA SER A 138 2.39 -0.13 -4.85
C SER A 138 3.08 0.49 -6.07
N HIS A 139 2.43 1.34 -6.84
CA HIS A 139 2.95 2.17 -7.93
C HIS A 139 3.56 1.41 -9.12
N THR A 140 4.40 0.42 -8.84
CA THR A 140 5.16 -0.28 -9.90
C THR A 140 4.36 -1.31 -10.66
N HIS A 141 3.10 -1.58 -10.30
CA HIS A 141 2.20 -2.59 -10.87
C HIS A 141 2.83 -4.00 -10.93
N PHE A 142 3.73 -4.30 -9.99
CA PHE A 142 4.44 -5.57 -9.95
C PHE A 142 4.15 -6.29 -8.65
N MET A 143 3.22 -7.26 -8.70
CA MET A 143 2.86 -8.05 -7.53
C MET A 143 4.01 -8.96 -7.15
N THR A 144 4.56 -8.75 -5.96
CA THR A 144 5.67 -9.55 -5.42
C THR A 144 5.64 -9.57 -3.90
N ALA A 145 6.22 -10.61 -3.34
CA ALA A 145 6.51 -10.68 -1.91
C ALA A 145 7.85 -11.38 -1.69
N HIS A 146 8.65 -10.85 -0.78
CA HIS A 146 9.88 -11.49 -0.33
C HIS A 146 10.11 -11.21 1.15
N GLN A 147 11.00 -11.96 1.76
CA GLN A 147 11.34 -11.85 3.17
C GLN A 147 12.85 -11.86 3.34
N ASP A 148 13.32 -11.12 4.33
CA ASP A 148 14.70 -11.17 4.80
C ASP A 148 14.77 -11.16 6.34
N MET A 149 15.96 -11.26 6.86
CA MET A 149 16.23 -11.23 8.28
C MET A 149 17.22 -10.11 8.60
N ILE A 150 16.92 -9.33 9.64
CA ILE A 150 17.84 -8.32 10.18
C ILE A 150 18.17 -8.61 11.63
N ALA A 151 19.42 -8.46 12.00
CA ALA A 151 19.85 -8.50 13.39
C ALA A 151 19.56 -7.14 14.05
N VAL A 152 18.82 -7.13 15.15
CA VAL A 152 18.48 -5.91 15.88
C VAL A 152 19.00 -6.05 17.31
N PRO A 153 20.09 -5.35 17.68
CA PRO A 153 20.61 -5.38 19.04
C PRO A 153 19.55 -4.95 20.06
N ASP A 154 19.45 -5.66 21.15
CA ASP A 154 18.64 -5.28 22.30
C ASP A 154 19.51 -4.46 23.26
N GLU A 155 19.27 -3.17 23.37
CA GLU A 155 20.04 -2.25 24.19
C GLU A 155 20.01 -2.59 25.70
N ARG A 156 18.99 -3.32 26.15
CA ARG A 156 18.80 -3.67 27.57
C ARG A 156 19.33 -5.05 27.92
N ASN A 157 19.42 -5.93 26.94
CA ASN A 157 19.83 -7.32 27.13
C ASN A 157 21.00 -7.61 26.17
N ARG A 158 21.96 -8.40 26.61
CA ARG A 158 23.11 -8.83 25.79
C ARG A 158 22.70 -9.86 24.73
N LYS A 159 21.71 -9.48 23.89
CA LYS A 159 21.13 -10.33 22.84
C LYS A 159 21.02 -9.56 21.53
N VAL A 160 21.19 -10.26 20.45
CA VAL A 160 20.99 -9.73 19.09
C VAL A 160 19.93 -10.60 18.40
N PRO A 161 18.64 -10.40 18.72
CA PRO A 161 17.58 -11.16 18.07
C PRO A 161 17.49 -10.86 16.58
N LEU A 162 17.22 -11.90 15.81
CA LEU A 162 16.88 -11.76 14.40
C LEU A 162 15.40 -11.37 14.27
N ARG A 163 15.12 -10.39 13.42
CA ARG A 163 13.76 -9.99 13.04
C ARG A 163 13.52 -10.29 11.59
N LYS A 164 12.43 -10.95 11.31
CA LYS A 164 11.93 -11.15 9.95
C LYS A 164 11.30 -9.85 9.47
N ARG A 165 11.69 -9.42 8.26
CA ARG A 165 11.04 -8.35 7.54
C ARG A 165 10.35 -8.95 6.31
N THR A 166 9.15 -8.48 6.03
CA THR A 166 8.35 -8.93 4.89
C THR A 166 8.06 -7.74 3.99
N PHE A 167 8.41 -7.84 2.73
CA PHE A 167 8.21 -6.82 1.72
C PHE A 167 7.13 -7.27 0.76
N VAL A 168 6.13 -6.44 0.51
CA VAL A 168 4.96 -6.78 -0.29
C VAL A 168 4.67 -5.62 -1.24
N SER A 169 4.57 -5.93 -2.52
CA SER A 169 4.09 -4.97 -3.52
C SER A 169 2.76 -5.45 -4.09
N SER A 170 1.80 -4.53 -4.19
CA SER A 170 0.51 -4.82 -4.81
C SER A 170 0.64 -5.00 -6.32
N GLY A 171 -0.32 -5.71 -6.90
CA GLY A 171 -0.54 -5.69 -8.34
C GLY A 171 -1.23 -4.40 -8.79
N ALA A 172 -1.84 -4.47 -9.95
CA ALA A 172 -2.68 -3.43 -10.50
C ALA A 172 -4.13 -3.91 -10.61
N PHE A 173 -5.05 -2.96 -10.75
CA PHE A 173 -6.43 -3.21 -11.16
C PHE A 173 -6.68 -2.65 -12.58
N LEU A 174 -5.60 -2.30 -13.29
CA LEU A 174 -5.61 -1.81 -14.65
C LEU A 174 -5.17 -2.93 -15.59
N ASP A 175 -6.02 -3.26 -16.55
CA ASP A 175 -5.65 -4.18 -17.64
C ASP A 175 -4.72 -3.49 -18.65
N ARG A 176 -3.98 -4.30 -19.41
CA ARG A 176 -3.05 -3.81 -20.41
C ARG A 176 -3.80 -3.28 -21.62
N GLY A 177 -3.89 -1.96 -21.74
CA GLY A 177 -4.52 -1.25 -22.85
C GLY A 177 -3.99 0.18 -22.98
N GLY A 178 -4.42 0.90 -24.00
CA GLY A 178 -4.18 2.34 -24.16
C GLY A 178 -2.77 2.81 -23.79
N TYR A 179 -2.65 3.52 -22.70
CA TYR A 179 -1.40 4.06 -22.18
C TYR A 179 -0.34 2.98 -21.90
N ALA A 180 -0.70 1.86 -21.28
CA ALA A 180 0.24 0.80 -20.93
C ALA A 180 0.89 0.17 -22.18
N VAL A 181 0.13 0.04 -23.26
CA VAL A 181 0.65 -0.42 -24.56
C VAL A 181 1.60 0.61 -25.15
N ARG A 182 1.17 1.89 -25.22
CA ARG A 182 2.00 2.98 -25.78
C ARG A 182 3.34 3.15 -25.06
N LYS A 183 3.39 2.86 -23.75
CA LYS A 183 4.61 2.93 -22.93
C LYS A 183 5.39 1.61 -22.87
N GLY A 184 4.92 0.56 -23.54
CA GLY A 184 5.59 -0.73 -23.55
C GLY A 184 5.64 -1.43 -22.19
N TYR A 185 4.63 -1.23 -21.33
CA TYR A 185 4.54 -1.95 -20.07
C TYR A 185 4.15 -3.42 -20.31
N PRO A 186 4.74 -4.36 -19.56
CA PRO A 186 4.34 -5.77 -19.60
C PRO A 186 2.93 -5.95 -19.03
N TYR A 187 2.35 -7.14 -19.24
CA TYR A 187 1.15 -7.53 -18.51
C TYR A 187 1.45 -7.58 -17.00
N ALA A 188 0.56 -7.01 -16.21
CA ALA A 188 0.63 -7.04 -14.75
C ALA A 188 -0.30 -8.13 -14.20
N LYS A 189 0.07 -8.75 -13.10
CA LYS A 189 -0.85 -9.57 -12.33
C LYS A 189 -1.87 -8.67 -11.66
N LEU A 190 -3.15 -8.85 -11.96
CA LEU A 190 -4.23 -8.06 -11.39
C LEU A 190 -4.53 -8.47 -9.95
N GLY A 191 -4.92 -7.51 -9.13
CA GLY A 191 -5.39 -7.74 -7.76
C GLY A 191 -4.42 -7.27 -6.67
N SER A 192 -4.70 -7.73 -5.46
CA SER A 192 -3.97 -7.40 -4.24
C SER A 192 -3.42 -8.64 -3.56
N PRO A 193 -2.22 -8.58 -2.95
CA PRO A 193 -1.72 -9.65 -2.11
C PRO A 193 -2.52 -9.75 -0.81
N ARG A 194 -2.54 -10.95 -0.22
CA ARG A 194 -3.10 -11.19 1.10
C ARG A 194 -1.99 -11.43 2.10
N ILE A 195 -1.93 -10.60 3.13
CA ILE A 195 -0.98 -10.71 4.23
C ILE A 195 -1.71 -11.35 5.42
N ARG A 196 -1.25 -12.51 5.88
CA ARG A 196 -1.75 -13.18 7.08
C ARG A 196 -0.76 -12.97 8.20
N LEU A 197 -1.21 -12.35 9.28
CA LEU A 197 -0.43 -12.15 10.49
C LEU A 197 -0.83 -13.20 11.52
N ASP A 198 0.16 -13.91 12.09
CA ASP A 198 -0.09 -14.91 13.14
C ASP A 198 -0.35 -14.20 14.48
N PRO A 199 -1.50 -14.42 15.13
CA PRO A 199 -1.84 -13.78 16.40
C PRO A 199 -1.10 -14.37 17.61
N SER A 200 -0.49 -15.54 17.47
CA SER A 200 0.17 -16.26 18.57
C SER A 200 1.69 -16.08 18.60
N ARG A 201 2.30 -15.83 17.46
CA ARG A 201 3.74 -15.60 17.30
C ARG A 201 3.98 -14.54 16.23
N LYS A 202 5.14 -13.89 16.31
CA LYS A 202 5.50 -12.86 15.33
C LYS A 202 5.94 -13.50 13.99
N ASP A 203 4.99 -13.84 13.18
CA ASP A 203 5.18 -14.45 11.86
C ASP A 203 4.11 -13.97 10.89
N CYS A 204 4.44 -13.85 9.61
CA CYS A 204 3.48 -13.52 8.57
C CYS A 204 3.70 -14.36 7.31
N HIS A 205 2.59 -14.63 6.63
CA HIS A 205 2.56 -15.31 5.35
C HIS A 205 1.90 -14.42 4.32
N VAL A 206 2.45 -14.34 3.12
CA VAL A 206 1.89 -13.57 1.99
C VAL A 206 1.49 -14.51 0.88
N SER A 207 0.26 -14.36 0.44
CA SER A 207 -0.26 -15.00 -0.79
C SER A 207 -0.40 -13.93 -1.87
N ILE A 208 0.19 -14.17 -3.04
CA ILE A 208 0.16 -13.31 -4.22
C ILE A 208 -0.51 -13.99 -5.40
#